data_e6a333eaa57547476b4e09afc7fe81fc
#
_entry.id   e6a333eaa57547476b4e09afc7fe81fc
#
_cell.length_a   1.000
_cell.length_b   1.000
_cell.length_c   1.000
_cell.angle_alpha   90.00
_cell.angle_beta   90.00
_cell.angle_gamma   90.00
#
_symmetry.space_group_name_H-M   'P 1'
#
loop_
_entity.id
_entity.type
_entity.pdbx_description
1 polymer ?
#
loop_
_entity_poly.entity_id
_entity_poly.type
_entity_poly.pdbx_seq_one_letter_code
_entity_poly.pdbx_strand_id
1 'polypeptide(L)'
;MFLHGLRTGSAGVRVPVYSHESYDVVPDATRELVDAAVVIVEGVNALQFRDLVDVGVYVDAPEAAIERWYADRLVGMFTAAPPGSFYATLGFDEAQQREFADQVWSGINHRNLVEHILPTRDRAEIVVEKGPDHEVQRVRFAAGI
;
A
#
# COMPACT_ATOMS: atom_id res chain seq x y z
N MET A 1 17.84 5.66 -7.14
CA MET A 1 16.44 5.22 -7.00
C MET A 1 16.33 3.81 -7.54
N PHE A 2 15.89 2.82 -6.74
CA PHE A 2 16.04 1.38 -7.03
C PHE A 2 15.29 0.92 -8.31
N LEU A 3 14.05 1.41 -8.55
CA LEU A 3 13.27 1.05 -9.75
C LEU A 3 14.01 1.41 -11.06
N HIS A 4 14.68 2.54 -11.08
CA HIS A 4 15.48 2.92 -12.25
C HIS A 4 16.66 1.96 -12.45
N GLY A 5 17.34 1.56 -11.37
CA GLY A 5 18.42 0.56 -11.42
C GLY A 5 17.92 -0.79 -11.94
N LEU A 6 16.74 -1.26 -11.49
CA LEU A 6 16.12 -2.48 -12.01
C LEU A 6 15.87 -2.40 -13.52
N ARG A 7 15.25 -1.32 -13.97
CA ARG A 7 14.93 -1.12 -15.40
C ARG A 7 16.16 -1.02 -16.29
N THR A 8 17.26 -0.50 -15.78
CA THR A 8 18.52 -0.38 -16.52
C THR A 8 19.42 -1.63 -16.41
N GLY A 9 18.95 -2.67 -15.73
CA GLY A 9 19.73 -3.92 -15.56
C GLY A 9 20.96 -3.76 -14.67
N SER A 10 20.93 -2.81 -13.73
CA SER A 10 22.02 -2.61 -12.77
C SER A 10 22.15 -3.84 -11.85
N ALA A 11 23.34 -4.39 -11.73
CA ALA A 11 23.62 -5.44 -10.76
C ALA A 11 23.60 -4.88 -9.33
N GLY A 12 23.14 -5.71 -8.38
CA GLY A 12 23.20 -5.38 -6.95
C GLY A 12 22.28 -4.23 -6.52
N VAL A 13 21.08 -4.14 -7.10
CA VAL A 13 20.09 -3.16 -6.69
C VAL A 13 19.69 -3.39 -5.24
N ARG A 14 19.86 -2.40 -4.40
CA ARG A 14 19.55 -2.45 -2.96
C ARG A 14 18.30 -1.64 -2.63
N VAL A 15 17.44 -2.22 -1.81
CA VAL A 15 16.25 -1.56 -1.27
C VAL A 15 16.40 -1.38 0.24
N PRO A 16 16.00 -0.23 0.81
CA PRO A 16 16.02 -0.04 2.25
C PRO A 16 15.04 -1.00 2.94
N VAL A 17 15.37 -1.39 4.16
CA VAL A 17 14.50 -2.21 5.01
C VAL A 17 13.65 -1.28 5.87
N TYR A 18 12.34 -1.43 5.84
CA TYR A 18 11.40 -0.75 6.70
C TYR A 18 11.02 -1.64 7.90
N SER A 19 10.92 -1.07 9.08
CA SER A 19 10.45 -1.74 10.30
C SER A 19 9.09 -1.21 10.74
N HIS A 20 8.14 -2.11 10.88
CA HIS A 20 6.83 -1.79 11.46
C HIS A 20 6.88 -1.60 12.99
N GLU A 21 7.96 -2.01 13.65
CA GLU A 21 8.13 -1.78 15.09
C GLU A 21 8.55 -0.35 15.39
N SER A 22 9.50 0.18 14.60
CA SER A 22 9.98 1.55 14.74
C SER A 22 9.21 2.56 13.90
N TYR A 23 8.34 2.11 13.00
CA TYR A 23 7.63 2.94 12.00
C TYR A 23 8.58 3.79 11.14
N ASP A 24 9.77 3.26 10.86
CA ASP A 24 10.78 3.97 10.09
C ASP A 24 11.65 3.00 9.28
N VAL A 25 12.44 3.56 8.38
CA VAL A 25 13.50 2.84 7.67
C VAL A 25 14.60 2.50 8.65
N VAL A 26 14.99 1.23 8.70
CA VAL A 26 16.09 0.78 9.55
C VAL A 26 17.40 1.40 9.03
N PRO A 27 18.12 2.20 9.83
CA PRO A 27 19.36 2.82 9.39
C PRO A 27 20.37 1.77 8.89
N ASP A 28 20.99 2.04 7.75
CA ASP A 28 22.02 1.22 7.12
C ASP A 28 21.60 -0.22 6.74
N ALA A 29 20.34 -0.60 6.97
CA ALA A 29 19.83 -1.89 6.55
C ALA A 29 19.28 -1.83 5.12
N THR A 30 19.84 -2.66 4.26
CA THR A 30 19.37 -2.81 2.88
C THR A 30 19.24 -4.29 2.52
N ARG A 31 18.31 -4.60 1.63
CA ARG A 31 18.20 -5.93 1.01
C ARG A 31 18.59 -5.82 -0.46
N GLU A 32 19.46 -6.70 -0.90
CA GLU A 32 19.84 -6.80 -2.30
C GLU A 32 18.84 -7.66 -3.07
N LEU A 33 18.46 -7.20 -4.26
CA LEU A 33 17.65 -7.97 -5.20
C LEU A 33 18.61 -8.72 -6.13
N VAL A 34 18.63 -10.05 -6.03
CA VAL A 34 19.51 -10.93 -6.80
C VAL A 34 18.65 -11.85 -7.65
N ASP A 35 19.01 -11.97 -8.94
CA ASP A 35 18.46 -12.94 -9.92
C ASP A 35 16.91 -13.05 -9.95
N ALA A 36 16.22 -11.95 -9.73
CA ALA A 36 14.77 -11.94 -9.79
C ALA A 36 14.28 -11.86 -11.24
N ALA A 37 13.61 -12.92 -11.71
CA ALA A 37 12.95 -12.93 -13.02
C ALA A 37 11.72 -12.00 -13.06
N VAL A 38 11.06 -11.80 -11.92
CA VAL A 38 9.91 -10.90 -11.74
C VAL A 38 10.09 -10.13 -10.44
N VAL A 39 9.86 -8.83 -10.49
CA VAL A 39 9.83 -7.96 -9.30
C VAL A 39 8.45 -7.35 -9.19
N ILE A 40 7.78 -7.58 -8.06
CA ILE A 40 6.50 -6.96 -7.74
C ILE A 40 6.75 -5.79 -6.80
N VAL A 41 6.30 -4.59 -7.21
CA VAL A 41 6.32 -3.38 -6.39
C VAL A 41 4.89 -3.08 -5.98
N GLU A 42 4.60 -3.20 -4.69
CA GLU A 42 3.27 -2.94 -4.17
C GLU A 42 3.26 -1.68 -3.28
N GLY A 43 2.10 -1.06 -3.20
CA GLY A 43 1.84 0.09 -2.34
C GLY A 43 0.77 0.99 -2.94
N VAL A 44 0.09 1.73 -2.08
CA VAL A 44 -1.03 2.60 -2.47
C VAL A 44 -0.62 3.66 -3.50
N ASN A 45 0.63 4.05 -3.52
CA ASN A 45 1.19 5.04 -4.45
C ASN A 45 2.12 4.43 -5.52
N ALA A 46 2.15 3.09 -5.67
CA ALA A 46 3.09 2.42 -6.58
C ALA A 46 2.90 2.84 -8.05
N LEU A 47 1.67 3.07 -8.49
CA LEU A 47 1.37 3.50 -9.85
C LEU A 47 1.78 4.95 -10.19
N GLN A 48 2.23 5.74 -9.22
CA GLN A 48 2.90 7.00 -9.54
C GLN A 48 4.22 6.77 -10.30
N PHE A 49 4.81 5.59 -10.16
CA PHE A 49 6.01 5.14 -10.87
C PHE A 49 5.71 4.25 -12.07
N ARG A 50 4.49 4.38 -12.67
CA ARG A 50 4.04 3.54 -13.79
C ARG A 50 5.06 3.43 -14.93
N ASP A 51 5.76 4.51 -15.24
CA ASP A 51 6.73 4.56 -16.33
C ASP A 51 8.02 3.75 -16.06
N LEU A 52 8.20 3.28 -14.83
CA LEU A 52 9.36 2.48 -14.40
C LEU A 52 9.04 0.98 -14.25
N VAL A 53 7.80 0.56 -14.51
CA VAL A 53 7.38 -0.84 -14.45
C VAL A 53 6.84 -1.31 -15.81
N ASP A 54 6.87 -2.59 -16.08
CA ASP A 54 6.42 -3.15 -17.35
C ASP A 54 4.90 -3.28 -17.40
N VAL A 55 4.28 -3.63 -16.27
CA VAL A 55 2.82 -3.79 -16.14
C VAL A 55 2.35 -3.08 -14.87
N GLY A 56 1.36 -2.20 -15.02
CA GLY A 56 0.66 -1.56 -13.91
C GLY A 56 -0.65 -2.27 -13.60
N VAL A 57 -0.86 -2.61 -12.34
CA VAL A 57 -2.10 -3.21 -11.84
C VAL A 57 -2.73 -2.27 -10.82
N TYR A 58 -3.97 -1.88 -11.05
CA TYR A 58 -4.76 -1.12 -10.09
C TYR A 58 -5.79 -2.05 -9.42
N VAL A 59 -5.79 -2.08 -8.10
CA VAL A 59 -6.81 -2.78 -7.32
C VAL A 59 -7.86 -1.78 -6.90
N ASP A 60 -9.06 -1.93 -7.46
CA ASP A 60 -10.20 -1.04 -7.27
C ASP A 60 -11.22 -1.65 -6.32
N ALA A 61 -11.88 -0.82 -5.53
CA ALA A 61 -12.99 -1.23 -4.67
C ALA A 61 -13.90 -0.02 -4.38
N PRO A 62 -15.18 -0.24 -3.97
CA PRO A 62 -16.03 0.85 -3.51
C PRO A 62 -15.39 1.59 -2.33
N GLU A 63 -15.39 2.92 -2.37
CA GLU A 63 -14.75 3.77 -1.36
C GLU A 63 -15.20 3.43 0.07
N ALA A 64 -16.52 3.25 0.28
CA ALA A 64 -17.06 2.85 1.58
C ALA A 64 -16.55 1.47 2.06
N ALA A 65 -16.14 0.59 1.14
CA ALA A 65 -15.52 -0.68 1.50
C ALA A 65 -14.05 -0.47 1.93
N ILE A 66 -13.32 0.37 1.21
CA ILE A 66 -11.93 0.73 1.53
C ILE A 66 -11.85 1.38 2.92
N GLU A 67 -12.73 2.34 3.21
CA GLU A 67 -12.84 3.01 4.50
C GLU A 67 -13.08 2.01 5.64
N ARG A 68 -14.10 1.15 5.48
CA ARG A 68 -14.39 0.11 6.48
C ARG A 68 -13.21 -0.83 6.69
N TRP A 69 -12.59 -1.34 5.62
CA TRP A 69 -11.43 -2.23 5.72
C TRP A 69 -10.24 -1.55 6.41
N TYR A 70 -10.06 -0.25 6.15
CA TYR A 70 -9.04 0.52 6.83
C TYR A 70 -9.31 0.61 8.34
N ALA A 71 -10.54 0.95 8.74
CA ALA A 71 -10.94 1.04 10.13
C ALA A 71 -10.80 -0.31 10.86
N ASP A 72 -11.30 -1.40 10.26
CA ASP A 72 -11.22 -2.74 10.85
C ASP A 72 -9.76 -3.21 10.99
N ARG A 73 -8.92 -2.93 9.99
CA ARG A 73 -7.48 -3.23 10.05
C ARG A 73 -6.80 -2.45 11.15
N LEU A 74 -7.10 -1.16 11.31
CA LEU A 74 -6.48 -0.31 12.33
C LEU A 74 -6.87 -0.79 13.74
N VAL A 75 -8.13 -1.09 13.99
CA VAL A 75 -8.59 -1.68 15.26
C VAL A 75 -7.88 -3.01 15.52
N GLY A 76 -7.72 -3.85 14.49
CA GLY A 76 -6.93 -5.09 14.60
C GLY A 76 -5.47 -4.86 14.99
N MET A 77 -4.85 -3.77 14.49
CA MET A 77 -3.48 -3.40 14.88
C MET A 77 -3.38 -2.98 16.35
N PHE A 78 -4.37 -2.28 16.89
CA PHE A 78 -4.43 -1.97 18.32
C PHE A 78 -4.55 -3.23 19.16
N THR A 79 -5.44 -4.15 18.75
CA THR A 79 -5.66 -5.42 19.45
C THR A 79 -4.43 -6.32 19.48
N ALA A 80 -3.67 -6.36 18.39
CA ALA A 80 -2.47 -7.19 18.24
C ALA A 80 -1.17 -6.46 18.68
N ALA A 81 -1.26 -5.24 19.21
CA ALA A 81 -0.11 -4.39 19.48
C ALA A 81 0.81 -5.01 20.56
N PRO A 82 2.11 -5.25 20.28
CA PRO A 82 3.05 -5.71 21.29
C PRO A 82 3.22 -4.66 22.40
N PRO A 83 3.47 -5.08 23.66
CA PRO A 83 3.77 -4.14 24.74
C PRO A 83 4.91 -3.17 24.37
N GLY A 84 4.68 -1.87 24.58
CA GLY A 84 5.64 -0.82 24.28
C GLY A 84 5.65 -0.34 22.82
N SER A 85 4.85 -0.94 21.92
CA SER A 85 4.65 -0.42 20.57
C SER A 85 3.82 0.86 20.58
N PHE A 86 3.87 1.61 19.46
CA PHE A 86 3.11 2.87 19.31
C PHE A 86 1.63 2.71 19.68
N TYR A 87 0.95 1.72 19.09
CA TYR A 87 -0.48 1.51 19.36
C TYR A 87 -0.78 1.09 20.81
N ALA A 88 0.09 0.27 21.42
CA ALA A 88 -0.07 -0.11 22.83
C ALA A 88 0.09 1.08 23.79
N THR A 89 0.96 2.05 23.46
CA THR A 89 1.20 3.22 24.30
C THR A 89 0.05 4.23 24.31
N LEU A 90 -0.81 4.21 23.28
CA LEU A 90 -1.96 5.11 23.21
C LEU A 90 -3.05 4.75 24.25
N GLY A 91 -3.16 3.47 24.60
CA GLY A 91 -4.11 3.00 25.64
C GLY A 91 -5.58 3.24 25.28
N PHE A 92 -5.93 3.32 23.99
CA PHE A 92 -7.27 3.61 23.52
C PHE A 92 -8.22 2.42 23.74
N ASP A 93 -9.42 2.71 24.21
CA ASP A 93 -10.53 1.76 24.14
C ASP A 93 -11.05 1.61 22.69
N GLU A 94 -11.96 0.65 22.45
CA GLU A 94 -12.44 0.36 21.09
C GLU A 94 -13.12 1.57 20.42
N ALA A 95 -13.86 2.38 21.17
CA ALA A 95 -14.51 3.60 20.63
C ALA A 95 -13.47 4.62 20.19
N GLN A 96 -12.45 4.84 21.03
CA GLN A 96 -11.33 5.74 20.71
C GLN A 96 -10.48 5.22 19.54
N GLN A 97 -10.29 3.91 19.39
CA GLN A 97 -9.60 3.31 18.25
C GLN A 97 -10.35 3.58 16.94
N ARG A 98 -11.68 3.44 16.95
CA ARG A 98 -12.53 3.73 15.78
C ARG A 98 -12.51 5.22 15.44
N GLU A 99 -12.67 6.09 16.44
CA GLU A 99 -12.58 7.54 16.24
C GLU A 99 -11.22 7.94 15.65
N PHE A 100 -10.14 7.35 16.14
CA PHE A 100 -8.80 7.58 15.59
C PHE A 100 -8.69 7.09 14.13
N ALA A 101 -9.30 5.95 13.80
CA ALA A 101 -9.36 5.46 12.43
C ALA A 101 -10.09 6.45 11.51
N ASP A 102 -11.24 6.97 11.93
CA ASP A 102 -12.03 7.95 11.16
C ASP A 102 -11.28 9.27 10.96
N GLN A 103 -10.55 9.73 11.97
CA GLN A 103 -9.72 10.94 11.88
C GLN A 103 -8.56 10.75 10.89
N VAL A 104 -7.86 9.62 10.93
CA VAL A 104 -6.77 9.33 10.00
C VAL A 104 -7.30 9.09 8.58
N TRP A 105 -8.44 8.42 8.45
CA TRP A 105 -9.09 8.24 7.16
C TRP A 105 -9.44 9.58 6.53
N SER A 106 -10.24 10.39 7.20
CA SER A 106 -10.72 11.67 6.65
C SER A 106 -9.61 12.70 6.45
N GLY A 107 -8.64 12.77 7.38
CA GLY A 107 -7.56 13.76 7.33
C GLY A 107 -6.41 13.40 6.38
N ILE A 108 -6.15 12.12 6.15
CA ILE A 108 -4.95 11.68 5.42
C ILE A 108 -5.32 10.73 4.28
N ASN A 109 -5.94 9.58 4.58
CA ASN A 109 -6.03 8.48 3.61
C ASN A 109 -7.01 8.76 2.48
N HIS A 110 -8.19 9.31 2.80
CA HIS A 110 -9.18 9.69 1.80
C HIS A 110 -8.63 10.78 0.87
N ARG A 111 -7.94 11.76 1.42
CA ARG A 111 -7.30 12.80 0.61
C ARG A 111 -6.23 12.20 -0.31
N ASN A 112 -5.37 11.31 0.20
CA ASN A 112 -4.38 10.62 -0.61
C ASN A 112 -5.05 9.75 -1.70
N LEU A 113 -6.17 9.07 -1.37
CA LEU A 113 -6.94 8.30 -2.32
C LEU A 113 -7.40 9.17 -3.48
N VAL A 114 -8.07 10.30 -3.20
CA VAL A 114 -8.67 11.16 -4.21
C VAL A 114 -7.61 11.92 -5.04
N GLU A 115 -6.60 12.47 -4.38
CA GLU A 115 -5.61 13.34 -5.04
C GLU A 115 -4.52 12.55 -5.76
N HIS A 116 -4.15 11.37 -5.28
CA HIS A 116 -2.94 10.68 -5.73
C HIS A 116 -3.14 9.24 -6.22
N ILE A 117 -4.13 8.51 -5.70
CA ILE A 117 -4.33 7.09 -6.03
C ILE A 117 -5.33 6.94 -7.18
N LEU A 118 -6.55 7.47 -7.02
CA LEU A 118 -7.61 7.38 -8.03
C LEU A 118 -7.17 7.86 -9.42
N PRO A 119 -6.44 8.98 -9.57
CA PRO A 119 -5.98 9.42 -10.90
C PRO A 119 -5.01 8.44 -11.58
N THR A 120 -4.40 7.52 -10.85
CA THR A 120 -3.48 6.53 -11.44
C THR A 120 -4.20 5.32 -12.04
N ARG A 121 -5.50 5.16 -11.78
CA ARG A 121 -6.32 4.06 -12.28
C ARG A 121 -6.30 3.96 -13.80
N ASP A 122 -6.40 5.08 -14.48
CA ASP A 122 -6.42 5.13 -15.95
C ASP A 122 -5.05 4.89 -16.58
N ARG A 123 -4.00 4.82 -15.77
CA ARG A 123 -2.64 4.50 -16.18
C ARG A 123 -2.31 3.00 -16.06
N ALA A 124 -3.21 2.24 -15.44
CA ALA A 124 -3.02 0.80 -15.25
C ALA A 124 -3.45 0.01 -16.49
N GLU A 125 -2.67 -1.00 -16.85
CA GLU A 125 -3.03 -1.96 -17.89
C GLU A 125 -4.06 -2.98 -17.38
N ILE A 126 -4.05 -3.27 -16.09
CA ILE A 126 -4.95 -4.23 -15.46
C ILE A 126 -5.67 -3.52 -14.32
N VAL A 127 -6.99 -3.58 -14.31
CA VAL A 127 -7.81 -3.13 -13.18
C VAL A 127 -8.55 -4.33 -12.60
N VAL A 128 -8.28 -4.62 -11.32
CA VAL A 128 -8.91 -5.67 -10.54
C VAL A 128 -9.96 -5.04 -9.65
N GLU A 129 -11.23 -5.24 -9.97
CA GLU A 129 -12.36 -4.70 -9.21
C GLU A 129 -12.78 -5.70 -8.12
N LYS A 130 -12.72 -5.26 -6.86
CA LYS A 130 -13.12 -6.06 -5.69
C LYS A 130 -14.47 -5.62 -5.14
N GLY A 131 -15.23 -6.58 -4.62
CA GLY A 131 -16.43 -6.33 -3.85
C GLY A 131 -16.14 -6.01 -2.38
N PRO A 132 -17.20 -5.62 -1.63
CA PRO A 132 -17.07 -5.32 -0.20
C PRO A 132 -16.64 -6.50 0.68
N ASP A 133 -16.70 -7.71 0.15
CA ASP A 133 -16.31 -9.00 0.74
C ASP A 133 -14.87 -9.42 0.41
N HIS A 134 -14.09 -8.53 -0.23
CA HIS A 134 -12.76 -8.75 -0.78
C HIS A 134 -12.69 -9.68 -2.01
N GLU A 135 -13.81 -10.24 -2.47
CA GLU A 135 -13.83 -11.10 -3.66
C GLU A 135 -13.59 -10.29 -4.93
N VAL A 136 -12.87 -10.87 -5.88
CA VAL A 136 -12.65 -10.28 -7.21
C VAL A 136 -13.92 -10.41 -8.01
N GLN A 137 -14.55 -9.29 -8.35
CA GLN A 137 -15.78 -9.25 -9.14
C GLN A 137 -15.52 -9.15 -10.64
N ARG A 138 -14.43 -8.45 -10.99
CA ARG A 138 -14.05 -8.22 -12.39
C ARG A 138 -12.57 -7.97 -12.53
N VAL A 139 -12.01 -8.41 -13.65
CA VAL A 139 -10.68 -8.00 -14.10
C VAL A 139 -10.85 -7.38 -15.48
N ARG A 140 -10.32 -6.17 -15.66
CA ARG A 140 -10.30 -5.46 -16.94
C ARG A 140 -8.86 -5.32 -17.41
N PHE A 141 -8.66 -5.47 -18.71
CA PHE A 141 -7.40 -5.25 -19.39
C PHE A 141 -7.52 -4.03 -20.29
N ALA A 142 -6.51 -3.19 -20.34
CA ALA A 142 -6.44 -2.13 -21.34
C ALA A 142 -6.33 -2.73 -22.75
N ALA A 143 -6.87 -2.03 -23.73
CA ALA A 143 -6.78 -2.49 -25.14
C ALA A 143 -5.30 -2.46 -25.57
N GLY A 144 -4.79 -3.60 -26.02
CA GLY A 144 -3.44 -3.72 -26.59
C GLY A 144 -2.40 -4.42 -25.71
N ILE A 145 -2.82 -5.09 -24.63
CA ILE A 145 -1.99 -6.06 -23.92
C ILE A 145 -2.13 -7.44 -24.55
#